data_982a1a883b42c8ede7cb9464d01153d3
#
_entry.id   982a1a883b42c8ede7cb9464d01153d3
#
_cell.length_a   1.000
_cell.length_b   1.000
_cell.length_c   1.000
_cell.angle_alpha   90.00
_cell.angle_beta   90.00
_cell.angle_gamma   90.00
#
_symmetry.space_group_name_H-M   'P 1'
#
loop_
_entity.id
_entity.type
_entity.pdbx_description
1 polymer ?
#
loop_
_entity_poly.entity_id
_entity_poly.type
_entity_poly.pdbx_seq_one_letter_code
_entity_poly.pdbx_strand_id
1 'polypeptide(L)'
;MIAFSEGRRYAEKLAYYVNLLGGEDFARVHHGSLSKEQRMEAEEALRKGKLRLLCATSSMELGIDVGEIDRVLQIGCPRTVSSTMQRLGRAGHNPGKVSVMTMYPRTAPESVYCGITAEIARQGGVEHAAPPAMCLDILAQHLVSMAVGDGYSVDDVMGILCRAYPFRRVTKEDVRAVLRMLAGDYEHSREIPVRPRILYDRIHDRVTGDNYSRMLAVAAGGTIPDKGLYTAKTEDGVKLGELDEEFVYESQIGDRFLLGAFAWRIMRQDKDTVYVAPAQVEGARLPSGKGR
;
A
#
# COMPACT_ATOMS: atom_id res chain seq x y z
N MET A 1 14.03 -17.75 14.21
CA MET A 1 13.67 -17.97 12.78
C MET A 1 12.44 -17.18 12.40
N ILE A 2 12.31 -16.80 11.11
CA ILE A 2 11.07 -16.21 10.56
C ILE A 2 10.53 -17.13 9.47
N ALA A 3 9.22 -17.38 9.46
CA ALA A 3 8.52 -18.09 8.40
C ALA A 3 7.57 -17.13 7.68
N PHE A 4 7.82 -16.87 6.42
CA PHE A 4 6.96 -16.04 5.59
C PHE A 4 5.91 -16.86 4.86
N SER A 5 4.71 -16.31 4.75
CA SER A 5 3.62 -16.85 3.94
C SER A 5 2.88 -15.73 3.20
N GLU A 6 2.20 -16.09 2.09
CA GLU A 6 1.51 -15.11 1.24
C GLU A 6 0.15 -14.62 1.77
N GLY A 7 -0.24 -15.05 2.96
CA GLY A 7 -1.52 -14.63 3.53
C GLY A 7 -1.64 -14.84 5.03
N ARG A 8 -2.42 -13.96 5.67
CA ARG A 8 -2.67 -13.97 7.13
C ARG A 8 -3.14 -15.34 7.60
N ARG A 9 -4.14 -15.93 6.92
CA ARG A 9 -4.69 -17.26 7.24
C ARG A 9 -3.63 -18.36 7.23
N TYR A 10 -2.68 -18.31 6.30
CA TYR A 10 -1.60 -19.29 6.24
C TYR A 10 -0.59 -19.10 7.38
N ALA A 11 -0.27 -17.83 7.72
CA ALA A 11 0.60 -17.52 8.85
C ALA A 11 0.00 -18.04 10.18
N GLU A 12 -1.29 -17.77 10.41
CA GLU A 12 -2.01 -18.22 11.60
C GLU A 12 -2.08 -19.75 11.67
N LYS A 13 -2.43 -20.39 10.55
CA LYS A 13 -2.50 -21.85 10.47
C LYS A 13 -1.14 -22.50 10.73
N LEU A 14 -0.07 -21.92 10.19
CA LEU A 14 1.28 -22.41 10.40
C LEU A 14 1.68 -22.30 11.88
N ALA A 15 1.47 -21.13 12.51
CA ALA A 15 1.76 -20.94 13.92
C ALA A 15 0.97 -21.91 14.80
N TYR A 16 -0.32 -22.10 14.51
CA TYR A 16 -1.17 -23.05 15.23
C TYR A 16 -0.60 -24.48 15.18
N TYR A 17 -0.28 -25.00 14.00
CA TYR A 17 0.24 -26.37 13.87
C TYR A 17 1.63 -26.54 14.47
N VAL A 18 2.47 -25.52 14.36
CA VAL A 18 3.81 -25.55 14.97
C VAL A 18 3.72 -25.57 16.49
N ASN A 19 2.81 -24.77 17.08
CA ASN A 19 2.58 -24.78 18.52
C ASN A 19 1.98 -26.11 18.99
N LEU A 20 1.11 -26.74 18.20
CA LEU A 20 0.57 -28.06 18.51
C LEU A 20 1.67 -29.14 18.62
N LEU A 21 2.71 -29.03 17.80
CA LEU A 21 3.82 -29.98 17.75
C LEU A 21 4.99 -29.60 18.67
N GLY A 22 5.26 -28.31 18.83
CA GLY A 22 6.44 -27.79 19.51
C GLY A 22 6.21 -27.28 20.94
N GLY A 23 4.95 -27.25 21.39
CA GLY A 23 4.53 -26.68 22.65
C GLY A 23 4.02 -25.24 22.54
N GLU A 24 3.31 -24.78 23.56
CA GLU A 24 2.77 -23.43 23.64
C GLU A 24 3.90 -22.39 23.55
N ASP A 25 3.63 -21.27 22.85
CA ASP A 25 4.57 -20.16 22.65
C ASP A 25 5.84 -20.46 21.81
N PHE A 26 5.89 -21.60 21.11
CA PHE A 26 6.98 -21.86 20.16
C PHE A 26 6.94 -20.90 18.98
N ALA A 27 5.75 -20.61 18.47
CA ALA A 27 5.51 -19.73 17.33
C ALA A 27 4.46 -18.65 17.65
N ARG A 28 4.68 -17.44 17.15
CA ARG A 28 3.69 -16.35 17.13
C ARG A 28 3.47 -15.86 15.72
N VAL A 29 2.38 -15.10 15.51
CA VAL A 29 2.01 -14.55 14.22
C VAL A 29 2.32 -13.06 14.16
N HIS A 30 2.68 -12.56 12.96
CA HIS A 30 2.87 -11.15 12.70
C HIS A 30 2.26 -10.77 11.34
N HIS A 31 1.18 -9.99 11.37
CA HIS A 31 0.55 -9.43 10.16
C HIS A 31 -0.26 -8.16 10.48
N GLY A 32 -0.61 -7.40 9.45
CA GLY A 32 -1.24 -6.09 9.57
C GLY A 32 -2.63 -6.06 10.23
N SER A 33 -3.31 -7.22 10.43
CA SER A 33 -4.60 -7.28 11.13
C SER A 33 -4.50 -7.47 12.64
N LEU A 34 -3.31 -7.74 13.15
CA LEU A 34 -3.06 -7.77 14.59
C LEU A 34 -3.00 -6.35 15.15
N SER A 35 -3.35 -6.19 16.42
CA SER A 35 -3.17 -4.91 17.10
C SER A 35 -1.69 -4.53 17.15
N LYS A 36 -1.41 -3.24 17.33
CA LYS A 36 -0.04 -2.73 17.42
C LYS A 36 0.70 -3.40 18.59
N GLU A 37 0.01 -3.56 19.71
CA GLU A 37 0.55 -4.15 20.94
C GLU A 37 0.97 -5.61 20.71
N GLN A 38 0.10 -6.42 20.12
CA GLN A 38 0.40 -7.83 19.79
C GLN A 38 1.59 -7.98 18.84
N ARG A 39 1.71 -7.08 17.85
CA ARG A 39 2.86 -7.07 16.93
C ARG A 39 4.15 -6.74 17.67
N MET A 40 4.15 -5.69 18.49
CA MET A 40 5.31 -5.28 19.28
C MET A 40 5.76 -6.37 20.29
N GLU A 41 4.80 -7.05 20.94
CA GLU A 41 5.12 -8.17 21.83
C GLU A 41 5.81 -9.33 21.08
N ALA A 42 5.31 -9.69 19.89
CA ALA A 42 5.90 -10.75 19.08
C ALA A 42 7.32 -10.38 18.59
N GLU A 43 7.52 -9.13 18.17
CA GLU A 43 8.83 -8.60 17.76
C GLU A 43 9.82 -8.60 18.93
N GLU A 44 9.39 -8.14 20.11
CA GLU A 44 10.23 -8.09 21.29
C GLU A 44 10.57 -9.50 21.81
N ALA A 45 9.62 -10.43 21.79
CA ALA A 45 9.86 -11.83 22.16
C ALA A 45 10.87 -12.50 21.22
N LEU A 46 10.80 -12.19 19.91
CA LEU A 46 11.77 -12.67 18.93
C LEU A 46 13.17 -12.08 19.18
N ARG A 47 13.26 -10.76 19.40
CA ARG A 47 14.52 -10.05 19.68
C ARG A 47 15.20 -10.57 20.95
N LYS A 48 14.43 -10.87 21.99
CA LYS A 48 14.93 -11.42 23.25
C LYS A 48 15.25 -12.93 23.19
N GLY A 49 15.08 -13.57 22.02
CA GLY A 49 15.30 -15.01 21.84
C GLY A 49 14.32 -15.92 22.59
N LYS A 50 13.22 -15.34 23.12
CA LYS A 50 12.15 -16.09 23.78
C LYS A 50 11.24 -16.81 22.80
N LEU A 51 11.11 -16.27 21.58
CA LEU A 51 10.31 -16.84 20.51
C LEU A 51 11.22 -17.59 19.52
N ARG A 52 10.89 -18.83 19.22
CA ARG A 52 11.64 -19.68 18.29
C ARG A 52 11.28 -19.42 16.84
N LEU A 53 10.02 -19.16 16.55
CA LEU A 53 9.50 -18.94 15.20
C LEU A 53 8.51 -17.78 15.17
N LEU A 54 8.70 -16.84 14.24
CA LEU A 54 7.71 -15.81 13.90
C LEU A 54 7.08 -16.15 12.55
N CYS A 55 5.78 -16.41 12.51
CA CYS A 55 5.02 -16.65 11.28
C CYS A 55 4.50 -15.32 10.75
N ALA A 56 5.03 -14.85 9.63
CA ALA A 56 4.79 -13.50 9.14
C ALA A 56 4.26 -13.45 7.70
N THR A 57 3.64 -12.34 7.35
CA THR A 57 3.34 -11.93 5.98
C THR A 57 4.38 -10.88 5.53
N SER A 58 4.11 -10.17 4.44
CA SER A 58 4.96 -9.05 3.96
C SER A 58 5.19 -7.94 5.00
N SER A 59 4.45 -7.93 6.10
CA SER A 59 4.65 -6.96 7.20
C SER A 59 6.06 -6.98 7.81
N MET A 60 6.82 -8.06 7.61
CA MET A 60 8.19 -8.22 8.12
C MET A 60 9.26 -8.12 7.02
N GLU A 61 8.88 -7.77 5.78
CA GLU A 61 9.83 -7.60 4.68
C GLU A 61 10.72 -6.37 4.84
N LEU A 62 10.19 -5.27 5.39
CA LEU A 62 10.87 -3.97 5.44
C LEU A 62 10.91 -3.38 6.86
N GLY A 63 12.01 -2.68 7.17
CA GLY A 63 12.06 -1.63 8.17
C GLY A 63 12.04 -2.03 9.65
N ILE A 64 12.07 -3.31 10.02
CA ILE A 64 12.02 -3.72 11.42
C ILE A 64 13.34 -4.38 11.82
N ASP A 65 13.97 -3.86 12.88
CA ASP A 65 15.08 -4.53 13.55
C ASP A 65 14.54 -5.59 14.51
N VAL A 66 14.66 -6.84 14.09
CA VAL A 66 14.19 -8.01 14.85
C VAL A 66 15.32 -8.79 15.53
N GLY A 67 16.54 -8.24 15.50
CA GLY A 67 17.69 -8.90 16.06
C GLY A 67 18.23 -10.06 15.19
N GLU A 68 18.95 -10.98 15.79
CA GLU A 68 19.58 -12.09 15.08
C GLU A 68 18.60 -13.16 14.63
N ILE A 69 18.46 -13.31 13.31
CA ILE A 69 17.68 -14.37 12.67
C ILE A 69 18.62 -15.35 11.98
N ASP A 70 18.61 -16.60 12.42
CA ASP A 70 19.49 -17.64 11.86
C ASP A 70 19.04 -18.09 10.49
N ARG A 71 17.71 -18.20 10.26
CA ARG A 71 17.16 -18.76 9.04
C ARG A 71 15.79 -18.19 8.73
N VAL A 72 15.54 -17.99 7.45
CA VAL A 72 14.21 -17.65 6.90
C VAL A 72 13.60 -18.90 6.28
N LEU A 73 12.33 -19.14 6.57
CA LEU A 73 11.49 -20.15 5.93
C LEU A 73 10.48 -19.43 5.05
N GLN A 74 10.24 -19.93 3.85
CA GLN A 74 9.26 -19.37 2.94
C GLN A 74 8.25 -20.44 2.55
N ILE A 75 6.99 -20.23 2.90
CA ILE A 75 5.89 -21.14 2.54
C ILE A 75 5.24 -20.66 1.24
N GLY A 76 5.32 -21.47 0.20
CA GLY A 76 4.98 -21.10 -1.16
C GLY A 76 6.11 -20.32 -1.85
N CYS A 77 5.88 -19.89 -3.09
CA CYS A 77 6.82 -19.05 -3.83
C CYS A 77 6.49 -17.57 -3.60
N PRO A 78 7.48 -16.70 -3.29
CA PRO A 78 7.28 -15.26 -3.30
C PRO A 78 6.86 -14.77 -4.69
N ARG A 79 6.11 -13.68 -4.75
CA ARG A 79 5.62 -13.14 -6.03
C ARG A 79 6.73 -12.52 -6.89
N THR A 80 7.79 -12.05 -6.25
CA THR A 80 8.92 -11.37 -6.91
C THR A 80 10.23 -11.83 -6.33
N VAL A 81 11.30 -11.74 -7.13
CA VAL A 81 12.66 -12.01 -6.66
C VAL A 81 13.10 -10.93 -5.65
N SER A 82 12.68 -9.68 -5.87
CA SER A 82 12.91 -8.58 -4.94
C SER A 82 12.35 -8.88 -3.55
N SER A 83 11.10 -9.36 -3.45
CA SER A 83 10.51 -9.80 -2.18
C SER A 83 11.29 -10.97 -1.55
N THR A 84 11.75 -11.91 -2.38
CA THR A 84 12.62 -13.02 -1.93
C THR A 84 13.90 -12.51 -1.30
N MET A 85 14.57 -11.55 -1.94
CA MET A 85 15.82 -10.96 -1.44
C MET A 85 15.59 -10.14 -0.16
N GLN A 86 14.49 -9.39 -0.07
CA GLN A 86 14.12 -8.63 1.13
C GLN A 86 13.84 -9.56 2.32
N ARG A 87 13.13 -10.68 2.10
CA ARG A 87 12.90 -11.71 3.12
C ARG A 87 14.19 -12.42 3.51
N LEU A 88 15.01 -12.83 2.55
CA LEU A 88 16.32 -13.42 2.78
C LEU A 88 17.20 -12.50 3.62
N GLY A 89 17.19 -11.19 3.33
CA GLY A 89 17.90 -10.17 4.06
C GLY A 89 17.48 -10.01 5.52
N ARG A 90 16.44 -10.70 6.00
CA ARG A 90 16.11 -10.77 7.43
C ARG A 90 17.00 -11.73 8.20
N ALA A 91 17.71 -12.63 7.53
CA ALA A 91 18.68 -13.53 8.14
C ALA A 91 20.10 -13.02 7.91
N GLY A 92 21.03 -13.40 8.77
CA GLY A 92 22.48 -13.19 8.55
C GLY A 92 22.96 -11.75 8.68
N HIS A 93 22.33 -10.91 9.49
CA HIS A 93 22.74 -9.51 9.69
C HIS A 93 24.15 -9.32 10.28
N ASN A 94 24.79 -10.37 10.79
CA ASN A 94 26.13 -10.26 11.32
C ASN A 94 27.20 -10.34 10.22
N PRO A 95 28.23 -9.49 10.25
CA PRO A 95 29.32 -9.56 9.29
C PRO A 95 29.95 -10.97 9.25
N GLY A 96 30.06 -11.53 8.04
CA GLY A 96 30.61 -12.86 7.82
C GLY A 96 29.65 -14.03 7.92
N LYS A 97 28.38 -13.81 8.31
CA LYS A 97 27.35 -14.85 8.24
C LYS A 97 26.65 -14.88 6.88
N VAL A 98 26.33 -16.08 6.41
CA VAL A 98 25.57 -16.29 5.17
C VAL A 98 24.08 -16.32 5.49
N SER A 99 23.31 -15.52 4.78
CA SER A 99 21.84 -15.56 4.86
C SER A 99 21.31 -16.84 4.24
N VAL A 100 20.46 -17.56 4.97
CA VAL A 100 19.88 -18.83 4.50
C VAL A 100 18.37 -18.76 4.49
N MET A 101 17.79 -19.05 3.32
CA MET A 101 16.34 -19.22 3.15
C MET A 101 16.04 -20.62 2.62
N THR A 102 15.00 -21.23 3.17
CA THR A 102 14.45 -22.49 2.66
C THR A 102 13.04 -22.25 2.16
N MET A 103 12.78 -22.57 0.89
CA MET A 103 11.44 -22.43 0.30
C MET A 103 10.70 -23.79 0.34
N TYR A 104 9.45 -23.77 0.75
CA TYR A 104 8.57 -24.92 0.82
C TYR A 104 7.40 -24.74 -0.15
N PRO A 105 7.51 -25.25 -1.39
CA PRO A 105 6.43 -25.16 -2.36
C PRO A 105 5.21 -25.96 -1.88
N ARG A 106 4.01 -25.46 -2.13
CA ARG A 106 2.75 -26.11 -1.76
C ARG A 106 2.17 -26.96 -2.89
N THR A 107 2.60 -26.70 -4.12
CA THR A 107 2.14 -27.39 -5.32
C THR A 107 3.30 -27.68 -6.27
N ALA A 108 3.12 -28.64 -7.19
CA ALA A 108 4.14 -28.95 -8.17
C ALA A 108 4.56 -27.75 -9.06
N PRO A 109 3.64 -26.91 -9.58
CA PRO A 109 4.02 -25.68 -10.27
C PRO A 109 4.84 -24.71 -9.40
N GLU A 110 4.50 -24.55 -8.12
CA GLU A 110 5.28 -23.71 -7.22
C GLU A 110 6.72 -24.22 -7.04
N SER A 111 6.98 -25.51 -7.15
CA SER A 111 8.34 -26.06 -7.08
C SER A 111 9.22 -25.51 -8.20
N VAL A 112 8.66 -25.40 -9.41
CA VAL A 112 9.37 -24.85 -10.56
C VAL A 112 9.64 -23.34 -10.33
N TYR A 113 8.63 -22.59 -9.89
CA TYR A 113 8.78 -21.17 -9.60
C TYR A 113 9.80 -20.92 -8.48
N CYS A 114 9.77 -21.70 -7.40
CA CYS A 114 10.77 -21.59 -6.32
C CYS A 114 12.19 -21.85 -6.85
N GLY A 115 12.37 -22.86 -7.72
CA GLY A 115 13.67 -23.16 -8.32
C GLY A 115 14.18 -22.03 -9.19
N ILE A 116 13.35 -21.48 -10.08
CA ILE A 116 13.69 -20.35 -10.94
C ILE A 116 14.00 -19.11 -10.10
N THR A 117 13.16 -18.78 -9.12
CA THR A 117 13.36 -17.63 -8.23
C THR A 117 14.66 -17.74 -7.44
N ALA A 118 14.98 -18.93 -6.92
CA ALA A 118 16.21 -19.17 -6.20
C ALA A 118 17.45 -19.00 -7.12
N GLU A 119 17.39 -19.47 -8.35
CA GLU A 119 18.50 -19.34 -9.31
C GLU A 119 18.70 -17.88 -9.73
N ILE A 120 17.63 -17.14 -10.05
CA ILE A 120 17.74 -15.70 -10.37
C ILE A 120 18.28 -14.92 -9.19
N ALA A 121 17.79 -15.18 -7.96
CA ALA A 121 18.28 -14.54 -6.74
C ALA A 121 19.77 -14.84 -6.49
N ARG A 122 20.22 -16.07 -6.72
CA ARG A 122 21.63 -16.48 -6.59
C ARG A 122 22.55 -15.75 -7.59
N GLN A 123 22.02 -15.41 -8.77
CA GLN A 123 22.73 -14.62 -9.78
C GLN A 123 22.67 -13.11 -9.51
N GLY A 124 22.03 -12.66 -8.42
CA GLY A 124 21.86 -11.25 -8.10
C GLY A 124 20.81 -10.54 -8.96
N GLY A 125 19.99 -11.29 -9.72
CA GLY A 125 18.91 -10.73 -10.51
C GLY A 125 17.76 -10.29 -9.61
N VAL A 126 17.16 -9.15 -9.97
CA VAL A 126 15.91 -8.63 -9.40
C VAL A 126 15.10 -7.98 -10.51
N GLU A 127 13.81 -7.83 -10.30
CA GLU A 127 12.95 -7.13 -11.25
C GLU A 127 13.39 -5.68 -11.43
N HIS A 128 13.36 -5.20 -12.66
CA HIS A 128 13.70 -3.83 -12.97
C HIS A 128 12.62 -2.89 -12.42
N ALA A 129 13.02 -1.99 -11.53
CA ALA A 129 12.15 -0.93 -11.04
C ALA A 129 12.18 0.26 -12.00
N ALA A 130 11.06 0.55 -12.65
CA ALA A 130 10.89 1.79 -13.41
C ALA A 130 10.28 2.87 -12.50
N PRO A 131 11.02 3.93 -12.18
CA PRO A 131 10.46 5.04 -11.42
C PRO A 131 9.28 5.66 -12.17
N PRO A 132 8.18 5.99 -11.50
CA PRO A 132 7.06 6.66 -12.14
C PRO A 132 7.52 8.00 -12.71
N ALA A 133 6.97 8.37 -13.87
CA ALA A 133 7.27 9.64 -14.54
C ALA A 133 5.97 10.32 -14.95
N MET A 134 6.00 11.65 -15.04
CA MET A 134 4.84 12.47 -15.43
C MET A 134 3.61 12.24 -14.53
N CYS A 135 3.82 12.10 -13.22
CA CYS A 135 2.74 11.99 -12.23
C CYS A 135 2.07 13.35 -12.06
N LEU A 136 1.06 13.66 -12.88
CA LEU A 136 0.42 14.98 -12.91
C LEU A 136 -0.39 15.28 -11.65
N ASP A 137 -0.87 14.26 -10.93
CA ASP A 137 -1.48 14.34 -9.61
C ASP A 137 -0.48 14.87 -8.56
N ILE A 138 0.73 14.31 -8.53
CA ILE A 138 1.81 14.78 -7.68
C ILE A 138 2.29 16.17 -8.10
N LEU A 139 2.36 16.44 -9.40
CA LEU A 139 2.64 17.78 -9.89
C LEU A 139 1.61 18.78 -9.38
N ALA A 140 0.33 18.47 -9.48
CA ALA A 140 -0.76 19.33 -8.99
C ALA A 140 -0.62 19.61 -7.50
N GLN A 141 -0.33 18.59 -6.67
CA GLN A 141 -0.09 18.74 -5.24
C GLN A 141 1.06 19.70 -4.96
N HIS A 142 2.19 19.54 -5.64
CA HIS A 142 3.35 20.42 -5.46
C HIS A 142 3.05 21.85 -5.90
N LEU A 143 2.34 22.05 -7.03
CA LEU A 143 1.97 23.37 -7.51
C LEU A 143 1.08 24.12 -6.51
N VAL A 144 0.12 23.45 -5.87
CA VAL A 144 -0.70 24.04 -4.80
C VAL A 144 0.17 24.39 -3.58
N SER A 145 1.06 23.48 -3.17
CA SER A 145 1.94 23.72 -2.04
C SER A 145 2.88 24.91 -2.25
N MET A 146 3.47 25.03 -3.45
CA MET A 146 4.35 26.15 -3.83
C MET A 146 3.61 27.49 -3.93
N ALA A 147 2.31 27.46 -4.24
CA ALA A 147 1.50 28.67 -4.31
C ALA A 147 1.26 29.33 -2.95
N VAL A 148 1.53 28.61 -1.84
CA VAL A 148 1.40 29.14 -0.47
C VAL A 148 2.61 30.01 -0.15
N GLY A 149 2.40 31.30 0.02
CA GLY A 149 3.44 32.30 0.28
C GLY A 149 3.46 33.37 -0.81
N ASP A 150 4.64 33.74 -1.31
CA ASP A 150 4.80 34.83 -2.28
C ASP A 150 4.35 34.47 -3.69
N GLY A 151 3.96 33.21 -3.91
CA GLY A 151 3.65 32.68 -5.23
C GLY A 151 4.89 32.45 -6.09
N TYR A 152 4.69 32.10 -7.36
CA TYR A 152 5.77 31.76 -8.29
C TYR A 152 5.35 32.03 -9.74
N SER A 153 6.33 32.12 -10.64
CA SER A 153 6.11 32.07 -12.08
C SER A 153 6.23 30.63 -12.62
N VAL A 154 5.69 30.38 -13.80
CA VAL A 154 5.86 29.08 -14.48
C VAL A 154 7.34 28.81 -14.75
N ASP A 155 8.17 29.82 -14.98
CA ASP A 155 9.60 29.66 -15.20
C ASP A 155 10.33 29.22 -13.93
N ASP A 156 9.96 29.78 -12.77
CA ASP A 156 10.51 29.34 -11.46
C ASP A 156 10.23 27.87 -11.22
N VAL A 157 8.99 27.46 -11.47
CA VAL A 157 8.56 26.05 -11.32
C VAL A 157 9.33 25.14 -12.26
N MET A 158 9.48 25.50 -13.52
CA MET A 158 10.24 24.71 -14.50
C MET A 158 11.69 24.52 -14.05
N GLY A 159 12.31 25.56 -13.49
CA GLY A 159 13.67 25.48 -12.93
C GLY A 159 13.82 24.46 -11.80
N ILE A 160 12.73 24.21 -11.05
CA ILE A 160 12.69 23.19 -9.98
C ILE A 160 12.39 21.81 -10.56
N LEU A 161 11.35 21.69 -11.37
CA LEU A 161 10.83 20.43 -11.89
C LEU A 161 11.85 19.69 -12.77
N CYS A 162 12.58 20.40 -13.63
CA CYS A 162 13.58 19.78 -14.50
C CYS A 162 14.72 19.07 -13.75
N ARG A 163 14.93 19.41 -12.47
CA ARG A 163 15.93 18.74 -11.60
C ARG A 163 15.40 17.45 -10.96
N ALA A 164 14.09 17.24 -10.97
CA ALA A 164 13.47 16.05 -10.41
C ALA A 164 13.28 14.98 -11.48
N TYR A 165 13.81 13.77 -11.24
CA TYR A 165 13.74 12.67 -12.21
C TYR A 165 12.33 12.39 -12.75
N PRO A 166 11.25 12.35 -11.93
CA PRO A 166 9.90 12.12 -12.44
C PRO A 166 9.40 13.17 -13.41
N PHE A 167 9.89 14.41 -13.31
CA PHE A 167 9.42 15.55 -14.08
C PHE A 167 10.43 16.06 -15.14
N ARG A 168 11.52 15.34 -15.39
CA ARG A 168 12.55 15.75 -16.36
C ARG A 168 12.04 15.93 -17.80
N ARG A 169 10.87 15.40 -18.11
CA ARG A 169 10.21 15.51 -19.44
C ARG A 169 9.01 16.45 -19.43
N VAL A 170 8.69 17.05 -18.29
CA VAL A 170 7.56 17.98 -18.19
C VAL A 170 7.82 19.23 -19.04
N THR A 171 6.81 19.67 -19.76
CA THR A 171 6.85 20.89 -20.56
C THR A 171 6.13 22.03 -19.85
N LYS A 172 6.36 23.27 -20.28
CA LYS A 172 5.59 24.44 -19.80
C LYS A 172 4.10 24.28 -20.10
N GLU A 173 3.75 23.66 -21.20
CA GLU A 173 2.37 23.37 -21.59
C GLU A 173 1.70 22.41 -20.63
N ASP A 174 2.39 21.38 -20.18
CA ASP A 174 1.88 20.43 -19.16
C ASP A 174 1.62 21.16 -17.85
N VAL A 175 2.57 21.97 -17.39
CA VAL A 175 2.41 22.78 -16.17
C VAL A 175 1.23 23.74 -16.30
N ARG A 176 1.11 24.47 -17.42
CA ARG A 176 -0.01 25.38 -17.66
C ARG A 176 -1.35 24.65 -17.73
N ALA A 177 -1.39 23.43 -18.29
CA ALA A 177 -2.60 22.63 -18.32
C ALA A 177 -3.06 22.25 -16.89
N VAL A 178 -2.13 21.81 -16.04
CA VAL A 178 -2.42 21.51 -14.64
C VAL A 178 -2.83 22.77 -13.86
N LEU A 179 -2.17 23.91 -14.10
CA LEU A 179 -2.52 25.18 -13.46
C LEU A 179 -3.93 25.67 -13.84
N ARG A 180 -4.33 25.52 -15.11
CA ARG A 180 -5.71 25.83 -15.55
C ARG A 180 -6.72 24.96 -14.83
N MET A 181 -6.48 23.65 -14.74
CA MET A 181 -7.34 22.74 -13.99
C MET A 181 -7.44 23.14 -12.52
N LEU A 182 -6.33 23.44 -11.86
CA LEU A 182 -6.31 23.86 -10.44
C LEU A 182 -6.99 25.21 -10.22
N ALA A 183 -6.97 26.11 -11.18
CA ALA A 183 -7.68 27.40 -11.17
C ALA A 183 -9.18 27.27 -11.51
N GLY A 184 -9.68 26.04 -11.74
CA GLY A 184 -11.09 25.79 -12.03
C GLY A 184 -11.48 25.98 -13.49
N ASP A 185 -10.51 26.07 -14.41
CA ASP A 185 -10.74 26.24 -15.84
C ASP A 185 -10.56 24.91 -16.57
N TYR A 186 -11.64 24.16 -16.62
CA TYR A 186 -11.72 22.87 -17.34
C TYR A 186 -13.10 22.72 -18.01
N GLU A 187 -13.18 21.85 -19.01
CA GLU A 187 -14.44 21.45 -19.62
C GLU A 187 -15.43 21.00 -18.52
N HIS A 188 -16.68 21.40 -18.65
CA HIS A 188 -17.73 21.12 -17.65
C HIS A 188 -17.57 21.79 -16.27
N SER A 189 -16.70 22.81 -16.12
CA SER A 189 -16.53 23.55 -14.87
C SER A 189 -17.84 24.19 -14.35
N ARG A 190 -18.80 24.45 -15.24
CA ARG A 190 -20.14 24.98 -14.88
C ARG A 190 -21.09 23.90 -14.35
N GLU A 191 -20.91 22.66 -14.77
CA GLU A 191 -21.73 21.52 -14.36
C GLU A 191 -21.25 20.93 -13.03
N ILE A 192 -19.94 20.97 -12.78
CA ILE A 192 -19.32 20.50 -11.56
C ILE A 192 -18.53 21.67 -10.94
N PRO A 193 -19.17 22.50 -10.10
CA PRO A 193 -18.53 23.67 -9.50
C PRO A 193 -17.52 23.24 -8.43
N VAL A 194 -16.30 22.93 -8.84
CA VAL A 194 -15.19 22.66 -7.91
C VAL A 194 -14.50 23.98 -7.57
N ARG A 195 -14.34 24.26 -6.30
CA ARG A 195 -13.64 25.46 -5.84
C ARG A 195 -12.20 25.49 -6.39
N PRO A 196 -11.76 26.60 -7.02
CA PRO A 196 -10.37 26.78 -7.41
C PRO A 196 -9.42 26.57 -6.25
N ARG A 197 -8.31 25.93 -6.51
CA ARG A 197 -7.29 25.59 -5.49
C ARG A 197 -6.14 26.59 -5.45
N ILE A 198 -6.01 27.38 -6.54
CA ILE A 198 -4.99 28.42 -6.71
C ILE A 198 -5.59 29.59 -7.51
N LEU A 199 -4.91 30.72 -7.48
CA LEU A 199 -5.14 31.85 -8.38
C LEU A 199 -4.05 31.85 -9.45
N TYR A 200 -4.44 31.84 -10.73
CA TYR A 200 -3.52 31.80 -11.86
C TYR A 200 -3.72 33.01 -12.80
N ASP A 201 -2.77 33.93 -12.78
CA ASP A 201 -2.68 35.02 -13.74
C ASP A 201 -2.03 34.51 -15.06
N ARG A 202 -2.86 34.34 -16.07
CA ARG A 202 -2.42 33.81 -17.40
C ARG A 202 -1.65 34.82 -18.22
N ILE A 203 -1.78 36.09 -17.92
CA ILE A 203 -1.09 37.17 -18.67
C ILE A 203 0.37 37.23 -18.25
N HIS A 204 0.62 37.16 -16.93
CA HIS A 204 1.96 37.21 -16.37
C HIS A 204 2.54 35.86 -16.03
N ASP A 205 1.81 34.75 -16.34
CA ASP A 205 2.20 33.38 -16.04
C ASP A 205 2.56 33.18 -14.54
N ARG A 206 1.79 33.85 -13.63
CA ARG A 206 2.06 33.90 -12.20
C ARG A 206 0.97 33.22 -11.41
N VAL A 207 1.39 32.47 -10.38
CA VAL A 207 0.50 31.69 -9.52
C VAL A 207 0.62 32.17 -8.08
N THR A 208 -0.53 32.29 -7.39
CA THR A 208 -0.60 32.57 -5.96
C THR A 208 -1.65 31.67 -5.29
N GLY A 209 -1.49 31.46 -3.99
CA GLY A 209 -2.44 30.70 -3.17
C GLY A 209 -3.19 31.58 -2.20
N ASP A 210 -4.34 31.10 -1.78
CA ASP A 210 -5.15 31.68 -0.69
C ASP A 210 -5.11 30.81 0.58
N ASN A 211 -5.95 31.14 1.57
CA ASN A 211 -6.09 30.33 2.78
C ASN A 211 -6.56 28.88 2.49
N TYR A 212 -7.34 28.69 1.43
CA TYR A 212 -7.78 27.35 1.02
C TYR A 212 -6.62 26.55 0.42
N SER A 213 -5.78 27.18 -0.40
CA SER A 213 -4.54 26.57 -0.91
C SER A 213 -3.64 26.12 0.25
N ARG A 214 -3.49 26.96 1.29
CA ARG A 214 -2.71 26.63 2.49
C ARG A 214 -3.30 25.43 3.24
N MET A 215 -4.62 25.39 3.42
CA MET A 215 -5.29 24.26 4.07
C MET A 215 -5.06 22.96 3.31
N LEU A 216 -5.19 22.99 1.96
CA LEU A 216 -4.95 21.82 1.11
C LEU A 216 -3.49 21.36 1.18
N ALA A 217 -2.53 22.28 1.14
CA ALA A 217 -1.11 21.95 1.21
C ALA A 217 -0.73 21.24 2.53
N VAL A 218 -1.36 21.63 3.64
CA VAL A 218 -1.15 20.99 4.94
C VAL A 218 -1.87 19.65 5.03
N ALA A 219 -3.12 19.58 4.57
CA ALA A 219 -3.93 18.36 4.64
C ALA A 219 -3.44 17.25 3.71
N ALA A 220 -2.88 17.62 2.55
CA ALA A 220 -2.40 16.69 1.52
C ALA A 220 -0.87 16.73 1.39
N GLY A 221 -0.14 16.72 2.51
CA GLY A 221 1.31 16.90 2.53
C GLY A 221 2.13 15.67 2.07
N GLY A 222 1.50 14.51 1.85
CA GLY A 222 2.18 13.27 1.47
C GLY A 222 1.82 12.78 0.07
N THR A 223 2.76 12.08 -0.58
CA THR A 223 2.51 11.40 -1.87
C THR A 223 1.61 10.17 -1.71
N ILE A 224 1.68 9.54 -0.54
CA ILE A 224 0.81 8.40 -0.20
C ILE A 224 -0.36 8.96 0.60
N PRO A 225 -1.59 8.98 0.04
CA PRO A 225 -2.74 9.45 0.78
C PRO A 225 -3.05 8.51 1.94
N ASP A 226 -3.48 9.08 3.07
CA ASP A 226 -4.09 8.31 4.13
C ASP A 226 -5.42 7.74 3.59
N LYS A 227 -5.41 6.46 3.27
CA LYS A 227 -6.62 5.77 2.82
C LYS A 227 -7.44 5.37 4.03
N GLY A 228 -8.62 5.95 4.14
CA GLY A 228 -9.63 5.50 5.08
C GLY A 228 -10.05 4.06 4.77
N LEU A 229 -10.23 3.25 5.80
CA LEU A 229 -10.80 1.92 5.68
C LEU A 229 -12.20 1.94 6.33
N TYR A 230 -13.20 1.52 5.57
CA TYR A 230 -14.55 1.35 6.05
C TYR A 230 -14.74 -0.10 6.51
N THR A 231 -15.30 -0.29 7.68
CA THR A 231 -15.63 -1.63 8.16
C THR A 231 -16.92 -2.12 7.48
N ALA A 232 -16.84 -3.25 6.77
CA ALA A 232 -18.02 -3.94 6.27
C ALA A 232 -18.64 -4.79 7.37
N LYS A 233 -19.93 -4.56 7.69
CA LYS A 233 -20.70 -5.30 8.70
C LYS A 233 -22.04 -5.77 8.15
N THR A 234 -22.55 -6.89 8.64
CA THR A 234 -23.96 -7.25 8.49
C THR A 234 -24.84 -6.37 9.37
N GLU A 235 -26.16 -6.35 9.14
CA GLU A 235 -27.09 -5.62 10.00
C GLU A 235 -27.08 -6.13 11.45
N ASP A 236 -26.78 -7.42 11.65
CA ASP A 236 -26.60 -8.04 12.96
C ASP A 236 -25.27 -7.68 13.64
N GLY A 237 -24.45 -6.81 13.00
CA GLY A 237 -23.20 -6.30 13.56
C GLY A 237 -21.97 -7.19 13.36
N VAL A 238 -22.07 -8.29 12.61
CA VAL A 238 -20.92 -9.16 12.32
C VAL A 238 -19.95 -8.46 11.37
N LYS A 239 -18.71 -8.27 11.78
CA LYS A 239 -17.65 -7.70 10.94
C LYS A 239 -17.22 -8.74 9.89
N LEU A 240 -17.32 -8.36 8.61
CA LEU A 240 -16.96 -9.19 7.45
C LEU A 240 -15.55 -8.89 6.94
N GLY A 241 -15.11 -7.63 7.06
CA GLY A 241 -13.82 -7.18 6.57
C GLY A 241 -13.73 -5.67 6.50
N GLU A 242 -12.78 -5.19 5.71
CA GLU A 242 -12.54 -3.76 5.49
C GLU A 242 -12.60 -3.46 3.99
N LEU A 243 -13.22 -2.34 3.64
CA LEU A 243 -13.35 -1.81 2.30
C LEU A 243 -12.51 -0.55 2.16
N ASP A 244 -11.89 -0.37 1.01
CA ASP A 244 -11.13 0.84 0.68
C ASP A 244 -12.09 2.03 0.52
N GLU A 245 -11.68 3.19 1.00
CA GLU A 245 -12.45 4.43 0.95
C GLU A 245 -12.86 4.80 -0.50
N GLU A 246 -11.96 4.63 -1.45
CA GLU A 246 -12.20 4.89 -2.86
C GLU A 246 -13.35 4.03 -3.39
N PHE A 247 -13.35 2.73 -3.06
CA PHE A 247 -14.43 1.82 -3.42
C PHE A 247 -15.78 2.26 -2.80
N VAL A 248 -15.75 2.70 -1.54
CA VAL A 248 -16.98 3.13 -0.84
C VAL A 248 -17.55 4.42 -1.44
N TYR A 249 -16.70 5.38 -1.82
CA TYR A 249 -17.14 6.61 -2.49
C TYR A 249 -17.68 6.39 -3.89
N GLU A 250 -17.18 5.42 -4.62
CA GLU A 250 -17.68 5.05 -5.95
C GLU A 250 -18.93 4.18 -5.90
N SER A 251 -19.29 3.69 -4.72
CA SER A 251 -20.40 2.76 -4.53
C SER A 251 -21.68 3.47 -4.08
N GLN A 252 -22.80 2.95 -4.53
CA GLN A 252 -24.13 3.42 -4.15
C GLN A 252 -24.87 2.36 -3.31
N ILE A 253 -25.84 2.79 -2.52
CA ILE A 253 -26.76 1.89 -1.82
C ILE A 253 -27.48 1.02 -2.87
N GLY A 254 -27.46 -0.31 -2.65
CA GLY A 254 -27.97 -1.30 -3.59
C GLY A 254 -26.88 -1.96 -4.47
N ASP A 255 -25.71 -1.38 -4.59
CA ASP A 255 -24.59 -1.98 -5.33
C ASP A 255 -24.17 -3.31 -4.71
N ARG A 256 -23.74 -4.22 -5.61
CA ARG A 256 -23.29 -5.57 -5.23
C ARG A 256 -21.78 -5.67 -5.42
N PHE A 257 -21.11 -6.30 -4.46
CA PHE A 257 -19.68 -6.52 -4.52
C PHE A 257 -19.28 -7.86 -3.91
N LEU A 258 -18.09 -8.33 -4.26
CA LEU A 258 -17.51 -9.57 -3.72
C LEU A 258 -16.59 -9.23 -2.55
N LEU A 259 -16.82 -9.84 -1.40
CA LEU A 259 -15.90 -9.77 -0.27
C LEU A 259 -15.64 -11.20 0.24
N GLY A 260 -14.39 -11.64 0.16
CA GLY A 260 -14.06 -13.04 0.33
C GLY A 260 -14.64 -13.90 -0.79
N ALA A 261 -15.30 -14.99 -0.43
CA ALA A 261 -15.96 -15.89 -1.37
C ALA A 261 -17.46 -15.59 -1.57
N PHE A 262 -17.97 -14.50 -1.02
CA PHE A 262 -19.40 -14.19 -0.97
C PHE A 262 -19.71 -12.86 -1.66
N ALA A 263 -20.91 -12.78 -2.24
CA ALA A 263 -21.45 -11.54 -2.78
C ALA A 263 -22.29 -10.83 -1.71
N TRP A 264 -22.12 -9.53 -1.64
CA TRP A 264 -22.79 -8.65 -0.68
C TRP A 264 -23.43 -7.48 -1.40
N ARG A 265 -24.55 -6.98 -0.89
CA ARG A 265 -25.21 -5.77 -1.35
C ARG A 265 -25.13 -4.70 -0.28
N ILE A 266 -24.75 -3.49 -0.67
CA ILE A 266 -24.70 -2.32 0.21
C ILE A 266 -26.13 -1.93 0.59
N MET A 267 -26.42 -1.93 1.88
CA MET A 267 -27.72 -1.56 2.44
C MET A 267 -27.71 -0.13 2.98
N ARG A 268 -26.62 0.25 3.65
CA ARG A 268 -26.45 1.56 4.27
C ARG A 268 -24.96 1.88 4.42
N GLN A 269 -24.64 3.16 4.30
CA GLN A 269 -23.29 3.67 4.58
C GLN A 269 -23.36 4.64 5.76
N ASP A 270 -22.44 4.51 6.68
CA ASP A 270 -22.25 5.37 7.82
C ASP A 270 -20.83 5.97 7.78
N LYS A 271 -20.45 6.79 8.77
CA LYS A 271 -19.19 7.55 8.76
C LYS A 271 -17.93 6.70 8.51
N ASP A 272 -17.90 5.48 9.02
CA ASP A 272 -16.75 4.56 8.96
C ASP A 272 -17.17 3.09 8.74
N THR A 273 -18.45 2.86 8.46
CA THR A 273 -19.03 1.52 8.38
C THR A 273 -19.99 1.41 7.19
N VAL A 274 -19.86 0.30 6.45
CA VAL A 274 -20.77 -0.08 5.38
C VAL A 274 -21.56 -1.30 5.84
N TYR A 275 -22.88 -1.17 5.94
CA TYR A 275 -23.77 -2.28 6.28
C TYR A 275 -24.18 -3.01 5.02
N VAL A 276 -24.08 -4.32 5.06
CA VAL A 276 -24.30 -5.17 3.90
C VAL A 276 -25.18 -6.36 4.19
N ALA A 277 -25.90 -6.84 3.17
CA ALA A 277 -26.68 -8.08 3.21
C ALA A 277 -26.18 -9.06 2.15
N PRO A 278 -26.35 -10.38 2.33
CA PRO A 278 -26.02 -11.39 1.32
C PRO A 278 -26.70 -11.09 -0.01
N ALA A 279 -26.02 -11.32 -1.11
CA ALA A 279 -26.52 -11.09 -2.46
C ALA A 279 -26.09 -12.21 -3.43
N GLN A 280 -26.72 -12.23 -4.62
CA GLN A 280 -26.26 -13.10 -5.70
C GLN A 280 -25.03 -12.51 -6.40
N VAL A 281 -24.15 -13.40 -6.88
CA VAL A 281 -22.88 -13.04 -7.52
C VAL A 281 -23.06 -12.27 -8.84
N GLU A 282 -24.19 -12.44 -9.50
CA GLU A 282 -24.49 -11.83 -10.78
C GLU A 282 -24.47 -10.30 -10.70
N GLY A 283 -23.57 -9.64 -11.47
CA GLY A 283 -23.37 -8.18 -11.46
C GLY A 283 -22.62 -7.63 -10.25
N ALA A 284 -21.99 -8.47 -9.42
CA ALA A 284 -21.19 -8.02 -8.29
C ALA A 284 -19.82 -7.49 -8.77
N ARG A 285 -19.45 -6.28 -8.32
CA ARG A 285 -18.12 -5.69 -8.56
C ARG A 285 -17.08 -6.30 -7.63
N LEU A 286 -15.83 -6.34 -8.07
CA LEU A 286 -14.70 -6.58 -7.17
C LEU A 286 -14.37 -5.25 -6.48
N PRO A 287 -14.29 -5.19 -5.13
CA PRO A 287 -13.74 -4.01 -4.49
C PRO A 287 -12.31 -3.83 -5.01
N SER A 288 -11.97 -2.64 -5.45
CA SER A 288 -10.63 -2.28 -5.85
C SER A 288 -9.73 -2.26 -4.61
N GLY A 289 -9.40 -3.42 -4.10
CA GLY A 289 -8.46 -3.63 -3.02
C GLY A 289 -7.31 -4.44 -3.58
N LYS A 290 -6.15 -3.83 -3.68
CA LYS A 290 -4.85 -4.39 -4.10
C LYS A 290 -4.84 -5.91 -4.34
N GLY A 291 -5.21 -6.29 -5.54
CA GLY A 291 -5.04 -7.59 -6.13
C GLY A 291 -4.48 -7.40 -7.53
N ARG A 292 -3.25 -6.88 -7.62
CA ARG A 292 -2.37 -7.05 -8.78
C ARG A 292 -0.95 -7.21 -8.28
#